data_d4e1e173e1d07fd516cdf9b596ed5a78
#
_entry.id   d4e1e173e1d07fd516cdf9b596ed5a78
#
_cell.length_a   1.000
_cell.length_b   1.000
_cell.length_c   1.000
_cell.angle_alpha   90.00
_cell.angle_beta   90.00
_cell.angle_gamma   90.00
#
_symmetry.space_group_name_H-M   'P 1'
#
loop_
_entity.id
_entity.type
_entity.pdbx_description
1 polymer ?
#
loop_
_entity_poly.entity_id
_entity_poly.type
_entity_poly.pdbx_seq_one_letter_code
_entity_poly.pdbx_strand_id
1 'polypeptide(L)'
;MYGLEFNIIRPSNPYGARQNPYGTLGSLSVFLGKISRKENIQIWGDGSVARDYIYVSDLVKAIYSAAITEHTNQIYNIGSGKAYTLNQLLIKIRDVLKIDFNVQYMPSRPCDVPNIFLDCQLANKNLNWYVEIPLEEGILRTWDFIKK
;
A
#
# COMPACT_ATOMS: atom_id res chain seq x y z
N MET A 1 27.48 24.43 3.99
CA MET A 1 26.54 23.34 4.26
C MET A 1 26.24 23.41 5.74
N TYR A 2 24.98 23.27 6.12
CA TYR A 2 24.54 23.54 7.50
C TYR A 2 24.67 22.35 8.45
N GLY A 3 25.25 21.21 8.00
CA GLY A 3 25.45 20.00 8.84
C GLY A 3 24.18 19.38 9.40
N LEU A 4 23.04 19.56 8.70
CA LEU A 4 21.78 18.96 9.12
C LEU A 4 21.81 17.44 8.95
N GLU A 5 21.46 16.74 10.00
CA GLU A 5 21.20 15.31 9.95
C GLU A 5 19.79 15.05 9.39
N PHE A 6 19.64 13.99 8.60
CA PHE A 6 18.38 13.66 7.96
C PHE A 6 18.23 12.15 7.79
N ASN A 7 16.99 11.71 7.65
CA ASN A 7 16.66 10.38 7.13
C ASN A 7 15.60 10.52 6.04
N ILE A 8 15.76 9.78 4.95
CA ILE A 8 14.80 9.74 3.83
C ILE A 8 14.00 8.46 3.92
N ILE A 9 12.68 8.60 3.92
CA ILE A 9 11.74 7.46 3.85
C ILE A 9 11.22 7.32 2.43
N ARG A 10 11.36 6.12 1.85
CA ARG A 10 10.79 5.74 0.55
C ARG A 10 9.70 4.69 0.79
N PRO A 11 8.43 5.10 0.93
CA PRO A 11 7.35 4.15 1.15
C PRO A 11 6.98 3.42 -0.15
N SER A 12 6.48 2.20 -0.03
CA SER A 12 5.81 1.47 -1.10
C SER A 12 4.43 2.10 -1.41
N ASN A 13 3.35 1.32 -1.51
CA ASN A 13 2.01 1.87 -1.72
C ASN A 13 1.25 1.89 -0.38
N PRO A 14 1.28 3.02 0.36
CA PRO A 14 0.53 3.13 1.60
C PRO A 14 -0.97 3.15 1.32
N TYR A 15 -1.71 2.47 2.18
CA TYR A 15 -3.17 2.46 2.16
C TYR A 15 -3.73 2.44 3.59
N GLY A 16 -5.01 2.76 3.73
CA GLY A 16 -5.66 2.73 5.04
C GLY A 16 -6.64 3.86 5.26
N ALA A 17 -7.03 4.03 6.52
CA ALA A 17 -7.93 5.08 6.96
C ALA A 17 -7.46 6.48 6.52
N ARG A 18 -8.41 7.36 6.18
CA ARG A 18 -8.20 8.74 5.70
C ARG A 18 -7.62 8.89 4.29
N GLN A 19 -7.27 7.80 3.60
CA GLN A 19 -6.99 7.90 2.17
C GLN A 19 -8.31 8.13 1.43
N ASN A 20 -8.31 9.06 0.46
CA ASN A 20 -9.51 9.37 -0.31
C ASN A 20 -9.94 8.18 -1.20
N PRO A 21 -11.06 7.50 -0.89
CA PRO A 21 -11.53 6.34 -1.67
C PRO A 21 -12.22 6.75 -2.99
N TYR A 22 -12.43 8.04 -3.20
CA TYR A 22 -13.06 8.62 -4.39
C TYR A 22 -12.05 9.21 -5.38
N GLY A 23 -10.75 9.14 -5.03
CA GLY A 23 -9.66 9.65 -5.86
C GLY A 23 -9.24 8.68 -6.97
N THR A 24 -8.15 9.01 -7.63
CA THR A 24 -7.53 8.20 -8.70
C THR A 24 -6.23 7.52 -8.26
N LEU A 25 -5.75 7.81 -7.04
CA LEU A 25 -4.50 7.29 -6.49
C LEU A 25 -4.76 6.27 -5.38
N GLY A 26 -3.92 5.22 -5.35
CA GLY A 26 -4.02 4.17 -4.35
C GLY A 26 -5.06 3.12 -4.71
N SER A 27 -4.68 2.15 -5.57
CA SER A 27 -5.59 1.14 -6.13
C SER A 27 -6.46 0.45 -5.08
N LEU A 28 -5.88 0.07 -3.92
CA LEU A 28 -6.63 -0.64 -2.87
C LEU A 28 -7.78 0.22 -2.33
N SER A 29 -7.50 1.46 -1.91
CA SER A 29 -8.54 2.34 -1.34
C SER A 29 -9.59 2.74 -2.38
N VAL A 30 -9.16 2.94 -3.64
CA VAL A 30 -10.07 3.21 -4.77
C VAL A 30 -10.98 2.01 -5.04
N PHE A 31 -10.46 0.79 -5.01
CA PHE A 31 -11.27 -0.43 -5.19
C PHE A 31 -12.30 -0.57 -4.07
N LEU A 32 -11.88 -0.42 -2.82
CA LEU A 32 -12.81 -0.45 -1.69
C LEU A 32 -13.87 0.64 -1.78
N GLY A 33 -13.50 1.85 -2.20
CA GLY A 33 -14.45 2.94 -2.42
C GLY A 33 -15.46 2.65 -3.54
N LYS A 34 -15.04 2.02 -4.64
CA LYS A 34 -15.95 1.58 -5.71
C LYS A 34 -16.88 0.48 -5.24
N ILE A 35 -16.37 -0.50 -4.49
CA ILE A 35 -17.19 -1.58 -3.91
C ILE A 35 -18.27 -0.99 -2.98
N SER A 36 -17.91 -0.03 -2.13
CA SER A 36 -18.87 0.60 -1.20
C SER A 36 -20.03 1.31 -1.91
N ARG A 37 -19.78 1.82 -3.13
CA ARG A 37 -20.78 2.47 -3.98
C ARG A 37 -21.43 1.54 -5.00
N LYS A 38 -21.08 0.24 -4.99
CA LYS A 38 -21.56 -0.76 -5.98
C LYS A 38 -21.18 -0.40 -7.42
N GLU A 39 -20.06 0.27 -7.61
CA GLU A 39 -19.50 0.62 -8.92
C GLU A 39 -18.57 -0.47 -9.44
N ASN A 40 -18.45 -0.57 -10.78
CA ASN A 40 -17.51 -1.50 -11.41
C ASN A 40 -16.06 -1.06 -11.15
N ILE A 41 -15.21 -2.02 -10.77
CA ILE A 41 -13.77 -1.80 -10.68
C ILE A 41 -13.19 -1.83 -12.09
N GLN A 42 -12.41 -0.82 -12.46
CA GLN A 42 -11.69 -0.78 -13.72
C GLN A 42 -10.22 -1.10 -13.49
N ILE A 43 -9.70 -2.09 -14.25
CA ILE A 43 -8.29 -2.48 -14.26
C ILE A 43 -7.73 -2.19 -15.64
N TRP A 44 -6.64 -1.43 -15.67
CA TRP A 44 -5.91 -1.16 -16.91
C TRP A 44 -4.91 -2.31 -17.16
N GLY A 45 -5.00 -2.92 -18.34
CA GLY A 45 -4.28 -4.14 -18.70
C GLY A 45 -4.98 -5.40 -18.20
N ASP A 46 -4.23 -6.47 -18.05
CA ASP A 46 -4.70 -7.80 -17.65
C ASP A 46 -4.71 -8.04 -16.14
N GLY A 47 -4.35 -7.04 -15.35
CA GLY A 47 -4.26 -7.12 -13.88
C GLY A 47 -3.02 -7.83 -13.35
N SER A 48 -2.02 -8.11 -14.20
CA SER A 48 -0.73 -8.72 -13.81
C SER A 48 0.23 -7.76 -13.13
N VAL A 49 0.01 -6.45 -13.27
CA VAL A 49 0.81 -5.42 -12.60
C VAL A 49 0.79 -5.63 -11.10
N ALA A 50 1.99 -5.75 -10.49
CA ALA A 50 2.15 -6.06 -9.08
C ALA A 50 2.74 -4.89 -8.28
N ARG A 51 2.24 -4.69 -7.07
CA ARG A 51 2.68 -3.63 -6.14
C ARG A 51 2.80 -4.18 -4.73
N ASP A 52 3.70 -3.57 -3.98
CA ASP A 52 3.87 -3.76 -2.55
C ASP A 52 2.92 -2.79 -1.82
N TYR A 53 2.13 -3.31 -0.90
CA TYR A 53 1.14 -2.55 -0.11
C TYR A 53 1.53 -2.54 1.35
N ILE A 54 1.52 -1.35 1.98
CA ILE A 54 1.79 -1.17 3.40
C ILE A 54 0.64 -0.43 4.08
N TYR A 55 0.18 -0.96 5.22
CA TYR A 55 -0.87 -0.27 5.99
C TYR A 55 -0.32 0.99 6.64
N VAL A 56 -1.11 2.06 6.64
CA VAL A 56 -0.68 3.40 7.05
C VAL A 56 -0.10 3.46 8.46
N SER A 57 -0.59 2.64 9.42
CA SER A 57 -0.02 2.64 10.78
C SER A 57 1.42 2.13 10.82
N ASP A 58 1.76 1.15 10.00
CA ASP A 58 3.12 0.62 9.95
C ASP A 58 4.08 1.62 9.31
N LEU A 59 3.62 2.36 8.29
CA LEU A 59 4.39 3.47 7.73
C LEU A 59 4.62 4.58 8.78
N VAL A 60 3.59 4.95 9.55
CA VAL A 60 3.73 5.97 10.62
C VAL A 60 4.73 5.53 11.68
N LYS A 61 4.72 4.25 12.09
CA LYS A 61 5.72 3.69 13.02
C LYS A 61 7.14 3.80 12.45
N ALA A 62 7.32 3.48 11.16
CA ALA A 62 8.62 3.60 10.49
C ALA A 62 9.12 5.05 10.47
N ILE A 63 8.24 6.01 10.14
CA ILE A 63 8.57 7.44 10.15
C ILE A 63 9.00 7.88 11.55
N TYR A 64 8.24 7.49 12.57
CA TYR A 64 8.58 7.80 13.96
C TYR A 64 9.93 7.20 14.37
N SER A 65 10.17 5.92 14.09
CA SER A 65 11.45 5.26 14.40
C SER A 65 12.62 5.93 13.67
N ALA A 66 12.43 6.35 12.40
CA ALA A 66 13.46 7.04 11.65
C ALA A 66 13.74 8.47 12.16
N ALA A 67 12.79 9.10 12.85
CA ALA A 67 12.95 10.43 13.44
C ALA A 67 13.74 10.40 14.75
N ILE A 68 13.71 9.27 15.49
CA ILE A 68 14.35 9.17 16.82
C ILE A 68 15.59 8.28 16.84
N THR A 69 15.96 7.63 15.72
CA THR A 69 17.14 6.76 15.63
C THR A 69 18.43 7.55 15.68
N GLU A 70 19.48 6.91 16.22
CA GLU A 70 20.85 7.43 16.13
C GLU A 70 21.49 7.22 14.75
N HIS A 71 20.87 6.38 13.90
CA HIS A 71 21.33 6.13 12.54
C HIS A 71 20.83 7.24 11.59
N THR A 72 21.60 8.31 11.47
CA THR A 72 21.27 9.46 10.62
C THR A 72 21.86 9.35 9.21
N ASN A 73 21.42 10.24 8.31
CA ASN A 73 21.87 10.34 6.91
C ASN A 73 21.64 9.06 6.10
N GLN A 74 20.55 8.35 6.37
CA GLN A 74 20.16 7.11 5.73
C GLN A 74 18.95 7.26 4.81
N ILE A 75 18.81 6.31 3.90
CA ILE A 75 17.62 6.16 3.04
C ILE A 75 16.97 4.82 3.36
N TYR A 76 15.76 4.85 3.89
CA TYR A 76 15.01 3.66 4.27
C TYR A 76 13.87 3.37 3.30
N ASN A 77 13.89 2.20 2.70
CA ASN A 77 12.71 1.67 2.02
C ASN A 77 11.74 1.10 3.06
N ILE A 78 10.46 1.46 2.94
CA ILE A 78 9.42 1.07 3.88
C ILE A 78 8.26 0.45 3.10
N GLY A 79 8.11 -0.86 3.20
CA GLY A 79 7.12 -1.66 2.48
C GLY A 79 6.89 -3.00 3.18
N SER A 80 6.01 -3.81 2.62
CA SER A 80 5.76 -5.16 3.13
C SER A 80 6.80 -6.18 2.66
N GLY A 81 7.61 -5.83 1.65
CA GLY A 81 8.52 -6.75 1.00
C GLY A 81 7.83 -7.81 0.14
N LYS A 82 6.52 -7.69 -0.08
CA LYS A 82 5.72 -8.62 -0.88
C LYS A 82 4.94 -7.87 -1.95
N ALA A 83 5.02 -8.36 -3.19
CA ALA A 83 4.22 -7.84 -4.29
C ALA A 83 2.92 -8.64 -4.46
N TYR A 84 1.82 -7.94 -4.68
CA TYR A 84 0.53 -8.52 -5.06
C TYR A 84 0.11 -7.96 -6.40
N THR A 85 -0.27 -8.82 -7.35
CA THR A 85 -0.90 -8.38 -8.59
C THR A 85 -2.28 -7.78 -8.30
N LEU A 86 -2.79 -6.94 -9.20
CA LEU A 86 -4.15 -6.40 -9.05
C LEU A 86 -5.19 -7.53 -8.98
N ASN A 87 -4.99 -8.60 -9.75
CA ASN A 87 -5.88 -9.78 -9.69
C ASN A 87 -5.82 -10.47 -8.32
N GLN A 88 -4.61 -10.68 -7.76
CA GLN A 88 -4.46 -11.24 -6.40
C GLN A 88 -5.08 -10.32 -5.34
N LEU A 89 -4.94 -9.01 -5.49
CA LEU A 89 -5.55 -8.04 -4.59
C LEU A 89 -7.08 -8.14 -4.60
N LEU A 90 -7.70 -8.27 -5.78
CA LEU A 90 -9.15 -8.44 -5.91
C LEU A 90 -9.64 -9.74 -5.27
N ILE A 91 -8.91 -10.85 -5.45
CA ILE A 91 -9.21 -12.13 -4.78
C ILE A 91 -9.19 -11.93 -3.26
N LYS A 92 -8.13 -11.34 -2.72
CA LYS A 92 -8.03 -11.07 -1.28
C LYS A 92 -9.16 -10.17 -0.76
N ILE A 93 -9.54 -9.15 -1.51
CA ILE A 93 -10.68 -8.28 -1.13
C ILE A 93 -11.98 -9.09 -1.07
N ARG A 94 -12.27 -9.96 -2.06
CA ARG A 94 -13.45 -10.84 -2.03
C ARG A 94 -13.42 -11.79 -0.84
N ASP A 95 -12.25 -12.40 -0.58
CA ASP A 95 -12.09 -13.38 0.50
C ASP A 95 -12.28 -12.75 1.89
N VAL A 96 -11.78 -11.52 2.07
CA VAL A 96 -11.89 -10.81 3.36
C VAL A 96 -13.29 -10.25 3.57
N LEU A 97 -13.85 -9.57 2.56
CA LEU A 97 -15.12 -8.87 2.73
C LEU A 97 -16.36 -9.77 2.52
N LYS A 98 -16.19 -10.89 1.84
CA LYS A 98 -17.29 -11.77 1.40
C LYS A 98 -18.35 -11.01 0.60
N ILE A 99 -17.91 -10.03 -0.20
CA ILE A 99 -18.75 -9.21 -1.08
C ILE A 99 -18.35 -9.52 -2.52
N ASP A 100 -19.35 -9.76 -3.36
CA ASP A 100 -19.12 -9.84 -4.80
C ASP A 100 -19.18 -8.45 -5.47
N PHE A 101 -18.37 -8.27 -6.52
CA PHE A 101 -18.28 -7.03 -7.28
C PHE A 101 -17.80 -7.31 -8.71
N ASN A 102 -18.17 -6.42 -9.61
CA ASN A 102 -17.81 -6.53 -11.02
C ASN A 102 -16.46 -5.88 -11.31
N VAL A 103 -15.70 -6.50 -12.20
CA VAL A 103 -14.40 -6.03 -12.68
C VAL A 103 -14.44 -5.89 -14.20
N GLN A 104 -13.98 -4.75 -14.71
CA GLN A 104 -13.85 -4.45 -16.12
C GLN A 104 -12.38 -4.23 -16.45
N TYR A 105 -11.84 -5.00 -17.41
CA TYR A 105 -10.48 -4.83 -17.89
C TYR A 105 -10.47 -3.86 -19.05
N MET A 106 -9.57 -2.87 -18.99
CA MET A 106 -9.37 -1.80 -19.96
C MET A 106 -8.04 -2.04 -20.71
N PRO A 107 -7.80 -1.40 -21.87
CA PRO A 107 -6.51 -1.48 -22.54
C PRO A 107 -5.34 -1.14 -21.62
N SER A 108 -4.19 -1.80 -21.81
CA SER A 108 -2.99 -1.58 -21.00
C SER A 108 -2.42 -0.16 -21.18
N ARG A 109 -1.73 0.34 -20.16
CA ARG A 109 -1.02 1.63 -20.18
C ARG A 109 0.47 1.36 -20.38
N PRO A 110 1.13 2.00 -21.35
CA PRO A 110 2.56 1.76 -21.65
C PRO A 110 3.51 2.16 -20.51
N CYS A 111 3.04 3.02 -19.59
CA CYS A 111 3.86 3.56 -18.49
C CYS A 111 3.84 2.71 -17.21
N ASP A 112 3.06 1.62 -17.16
CA ASP A 112 2.96 0.81 -15.95
C ASP A 112 4.17 -0.10 -15.77
N VAL A 113 4.93 0.11 -14.69
CA VAL A 113 6.03 -0.78 -14.29
C VAL A 113 5.44 -2.12 -13.84
N PRO A 114 5.88 -3.26 -14.42
CA PRO A 114 5.22 -4.56 -14.20
C PRO A 114 5.21 -5.01 -12.74
N ASN A 115 6.33 -4.85 -12.03
CA ASN A 115 6.47 -5.34 -10.66
C ASN A 115 7.33 -4.41 -9.81
N ILE A 116 6.81 -3.99 -8.66
CA ILE A 116 7.55 -3.17 -7.69
C ILE A 116 7.28 -3.71 -6.28
N PHE A 117 8.35 -4.08 -5.59
CA PHE A 117 8.35 -4.33 -4.13
C PHE A 117 9.68 -3.84 -3.56
N LEU A 118 9.71 -3.59 -2.26
CA LEU A 118 10.84 -2.95 -1.62
C LEU A 118 11.61 -3.94 -0.73
N ASP A 119 12.93 -3.84 -0.79
CA ASP A 119 13.81 -4.43 0.22
C ASP A 119 13.90 -3.49 1.41
N CYS A 120 13.39 -3.96 2.56
CA CYS A 120 13.31 -3.21 3.81
C CYS A 120 14.35 -3.64 4.85
N GLN A 121 15.36 -4.45 4.49
CA GLN A 121 16.34 -5.00 5.43
C GLN A 121 17.07 -3.91 6.23
N LEU A 122 17.39 -2.77 5.60
CA LEU A 122 18.04 -1.66 6.30
C LEU A 122 17.15 -1.05 7.39
N ALA A 123 15.85 -0.88 7.10
CA ALA A 123 14.88 -0.41 8.08
C ALA A 123 14.70 -1.42 9.22
N ASN A 124 14.62 -2.71 8.91
CA ASN A 124 14.55 -3.77 9.92
C ASN A 124 15.76 -3.69 10.89
N LYS A 125 16.97 -3.55 10.32
CA LYS A 125 18.23 -3.56 11.09
C LYS A 125 18.40 -2.29 11.95
N ASN A 126 18.22 -1.11 11.35
CA ASN A 126 18.59 0.16 11.98
C ASN A 126 17.45 0.78 12.80
N LEU A 127 16.19 0.51 12.42
CA LEU A 127 15.02 1.07 13.08
C LEU A 127 14.31 0.05 13.98
N ASN A 128 14.76 -1.21 13.97
CA ASN A 128 14.03 -2.34 14.60
C ASN A 128 12.55 -2.36 14.22
N TRP A 129 12.28 -2.02 12.94
CA TRP A 129 10.94 -1.85 12.40
C TRP A 129 10.56 -3.04 11.51
N TYR A 130 9.34 -3.53 11.67
CA TYR A 130 8.76 -4.63 10.88
C TYR A 130 7.31 -4.32 10.58
N VAL A 131 6.80 -4.91 9.47
CA VAL A 131 5.37 -4.86 9.15
C VAL A 131 4.61 -5.70 10.19
N GLU A 132 3.61 -5.08 10.81
CA GLU A 132 2.77 -5.72 11.82
C GLU A 132 1.37 -6.05 11.29
N ILE A 133 0.85 -5.25 10.35
CA ILE A 133 -0.52 -5.38 9.84
C ILE A 133 -0.51 -6.18 8.52
N PRO A 134 -0.99 -7.43 8.51
CA PRO A 134 -1.17 -8.20 7.28
C PRO A 134 -2.13 -7.50 6.32
N LEU A 135 -2.01 -7.77 5.01
CA LEU A 135 -2.84 -7.15 3.97
C LEU A 135 -4.33 -7.36 4.24
N GLU A 136 -4.71 -8.55 4.65
CA GLU A 136 -6.10 -8.94 4.95
C GLU A 136 -6.70 -8.09 6.08
N GLU A 137 -5.96 -7.91 7.14
CA GLU A 137 -6.38 -7.07 8.28
C GLU A 137 -6.46 -5.60 7.87
N GLY A 138 -5.47 -5.11 7.11
CA GLY A 138 -5.46 -3.76 6.59
C GLY A 138 -6.65 -3.47 5.67
N ILE A 139 -7.05 -4.43 4.80
CA ILE A 139 -8.26 -4.35 3.98
C ILE A 139 -9.49 -4.16 4.87
N LEU A 140 -9.64 -4.98 5.91
CA LEU A 140 -10.80 -4.92 6.81
C LEU A 140 -10.88 -3.57 7.53
N ARG A 141 -9.78 -3.12 8.14
CA ARG A 141 -9.70 -1.82 8.82
C ARG A 141 -10.02 -0.64 7.90
N THR A 142 -9.55 -0.71 6.64
CA THR A 142 -9.84 0.34 5.64
C THR A 142 -11.31 0.32 5.25
N TRP A 143 -11.88 -0.87 5.06
CA TRP A 143 -13.29 -1.05 4.73
C TRP A 143 -14.21 -0.50 5.84
N ASP A 144 -13.91 -0.82 7.10
CA ASP A 144 -14.67 -0.32 8.24
C ASP A 144 -14.63 1.20 8.36
N PHE A 145 -13.51 1.82 7.96
CA PHE A 145 -13.40 3.28 7.91
C PHE A 145 -14.25 3.90 6.79
N ILE A 146 -14.28 3.27 5.60
CA ILE A 146 -15.04 3.79 4.44
C ILE A 146 -16.55 3.68 4.66
N LYS A 147 -17.01 2.72 5.45
CA LYS A 147 -18.44 2.49 5.73
C LYS A 147 -19.03 3.43 6.80
N LYS A 148 -18.21 4.13 7.53
CA LYS A 148 -18.64 5.12 8.52
C LYS A 148 -19.09 6.41 7.84
#